data_1bc146a16301eb645ee96e90a5e884f2
#
_entry.id   1bc146a16301eb645ee96e90a5e884f2
#
_cell.length_a   1.000
_cell.length_b   1.000
_cell.length_c   1.000
_cell.angle_alpha   90.00
_cell.angle_beta   90.00
_cell.angle_gamma   90.00
#
_symmetry.space_group_name_H-M   'P 1'
#
loop_
_entity.id
_entity.type
_entity.pdbx_description
1 polymer ?
#
loop_
_entity_poly.entity_id
_entity_poly.type
_entity_poly.pdbx_seq_one_letter_code
_entity_poly.pdbx_strand_id
1 'polypeptide(L)'
;GESAVGIVFPVYAWGMPRIVERVLREAAAEVAAAHYIYIVCTCGDDIGMTDVFVNNLLKPYGRRADAVFSVQMRNTYVCLPGFDVDSEETERRKTAAAHALLEKIAAQIRARQSGLTEVVRGAVPRIKSYVLRPLFNRFLTGDRRFKTKHCVGCKHCAAVCPAHNIIPNKKGKPKWQGHCYD
;
A
#
# COMPACT_ATOMS: atom_id res chain seq x y z
N GLY A 1 17.88 -8.19 24.10
CA GLY A 1 16.42 -8.14 23.97
C GLY A 1 16.01 -8.67 22.60
N GLU A 2 14.95 -9.46 22.58
CA GLU A 2 14.44 -10.04 21.34
C GLU A 2 13.92 -8.95 20.39
N SER A 3 14.45 -8.87 19.18
CA SER A 3 14.08 -7.86 18.20
C SER A 3 12.71 -8.16 17.56
N ALA A 4 11.89 -7.15 17.39
CA ALA A 4 10.65 -7.21 16.62
C ALA A 4 10.71 -6.20 15.49
N VAL A 5 10.26 -6.61 14.28
CA VAL A 5 10.18 -5.74 13.11
C VAL A 5 8.74 -5.68 12.63
N GLY A 6 8.23 -4.47 12.51
CA GLY A 6 6.91 -4.19 11.99
C GLY A 6 6.98 -3.53 10.62
N ILE A 7 6.22 -4.05 9.66
CA ILE A 7 6.11 -3.53 8.31
C ILE A 7 4.68 -3.02 8.12
N VAL A 8 4.53 -1.71 8.02
CA VAL A 8 3.21 -1.06 7.90
C VAL A 8 3.16 -0.26 6.59
N PHE A 9 2.17 -0.54 5.75
CA PHE A 9 2.05 0.14 4.46
C PHE A 9 0.62 0.09 3.90
N PRO A 10 0.24 1.05 3.04
CA PRO A 10 -1.01 0.97 2.29
C PRO A 10 -0.89 -0.01 1.11
N VAL A 11 -1.98 -0.68 0.78
CA VAL A 11 -2.06 -1.54 -0.41
C VAL A 11 -2.40 -0.70 -1.63
N TYR A 12 -1.60 -0.81 -2.69
CA TYR A 12 -1.84 -0.20 -3.99
C TYR A 12 -2.09 -1.28 -5.04
N ALA A 13 -3.21 -1.19 -5.74
CA ALA A 13 -3.58 -2.14 -6.79
C ALA A 13 -3.34 -3.61 -6.37
N TRP A 14 -3.88 -4.01 -5.23
CA TRP A 14 -3.80 -5.38 -4.67
C TRP A 14 -2.37 -5.91 -4.49
N GLY A 15 -1.46 -5.04 -4.10
CA GLY A 15 -0.06 -5.38 -3.78
C GLY A 15 0.64 -4.29 -2.99
N MET A 16 1.92 -4.49 -2.72
CA MET A 16 2.76 -3.48 -2.09
C MET A 16 3.01 -2.31 -3.04
N PRO A 17 3.06 -1.05 -2.55
CA PRO A 17 3.63 0.06 -3.31
C PRO A 17 5.05 -0.27 -3.77
N ARG A 18 5.45 0.18 -4.96
CA ARG A 18 6.78 -0.10 -5.53
C ARG A 18 7.93 0.31 -4.60
N ILE A 19 7.77 1.42 -3.88
CA ILE A 19 8.78 1.88 -2.92
C ILE A 19 8.92 0.90 -1.75
N VAL A 20 7.81 0.39 -1.22
CA VAL A 20 7.80 -0.59 -0.12
C VAL A 20 8.43 -1.90 -0.59
N GLU A 21 8.07 -2.38 -1.77
CA GLU A 21 8.64 -3.61 -2.34
C GLU A 21 10.16 -3.50 -2.51
N ARG A 22 10.66 -2.35 -3.00
CA ARG A 22 12.09 -2.10 -3.15
C ARG A 22 12.81 -2.11 -1.80
N VAL A 23 12.33 -1.33 -0.84
CA VAL A 23 12.91 -1.26 0.51
C VAL A 23 12.93 -2.64 1.18
N LEU A 24 11.83 -3.39 1.07
CA LEU A 24 11.77 -4.73 1.64
C LEU A 24 12.71 -5.72 0.95
N ARG A 25 12.95 -5.61 -0.35
CA ARG A 25 13.94 -6.45 -1.06
C ARG A 25 15.35 -6.15 -0.57
N GLU A 26 15.67 -4.88 -0.38
CA GLU A 26 16.98 -4.43 0.11
C GLU A 26 17.23 -4.86 1.56
N ALA A 27 16.21 -4.75 2.43
CA ALA A 27 16.29 -5.06 3.86
C ALA A 27 15.83 -6.49 4.23
N ALA A 28 15.55 -7.36 3.26
CA ALA A 28 14.93 -8.66 3.52
C ALA A 28 15.73 -9.55 4.48
N ALA A 29 17.06 -9.53 4.39
CA ALA A 29 17.95 -10.30 5.28
C ALA A 29 17.86 -9.79 6.73
N GLU A 30 17.87 -8.47 6.91
CA GLU A 30 17.78 -7.83 8.24
C GLU A 30 16.40 -8.06 8.86
N VAL A 31 15.35 -7.92 8.07
CA VAL A 31 13.98 -8.23 8.50
C VAL A 31 13.86 -9.69 8.91
N ALA A 32 14.41 -10.61 8.11
CA ALA A 32 14.38 -12.05 8.38
C ALA A 32 15.16 -12.45 9.63
N ALA A 33 16.15 -11.68 10.04
CA ALA A 33 16.92 -11.91 11.26
C ALA A 33 16.16 -11.55 12.55
N ALA A 34 15.03 -10.83 12.44
CA ALA A 34 14.23 -10.48 13.61
C ALA A 34 13.55 -11.71 14.24
N HIS A 35 13.40 -11.70 15.55
CA HIS A 35 12.71 -12.77 16.29
C HIS A 35 11.21 -12.79 16.01
N TYR A 36 10.62 -11.63 15.83
CA TYR A 36 9.18 -11.47 15.56
C TYR A 36 8.96 -10.49 14.42
N ILE A 37 8.23 -10.91 13.38
CA ILE A 37 7.96 -10.11 12.19
C ILE A 37 6.44 -9.97 12.06
N TYR A 38 5.94 -8.73 12.06
CA TYR A 38 4.53 -8.49 11.82
C TYR A 38 4.29 -7.52 10.68
N ILE A 39 3.16 -7.70 9.99
CA ILE A 39 2.75 -6.89 8.84
C ILE A 39 1.36 -6.33 9.12
N VAL A 40 1.19 -5.03 8.90
CA VAL A 40 -0.12 -4.37 8.93
C VAL A 40 -0.33 -3.65 7.61
N CYS A 41 -1.30 -4.10 6.82
CA CYS A 41 -1.64 -3.46 5.55
C CYS A 41 -2.92 -2.65 5.70
N THR A 42 -2.95 -1.39 5.23
CA THR A 42 -4.21 -0.65 5.08
C THR A 42 -4.71 -0.76 3.64
N CYS A 43 -6.01 -0.85 3.43
CA CYS A 43 -6.63 -0.94 2.11
C CYS A 43 -8.00 -0.27 2.09
N GLY A 44 -8.49 0.11 0.90
CA GLY A 44 -9.87 0.58 0.73
C GLY A 44 -10.87 -0.54 0.99
N ASP A 45 -10.72 -1.64 0.27
CA ASP A 45 -11.65 -2.78 0.34
C ASP A 45 -10.95 -4.09 0.65
N ASP A 46 -9.92 -4.46 -0.09
CA ASP A 46 -9.20 -5.72 0.08
C ASP A 46 -7.72 -5.62 -0.34
N ILE A 47 -6.94 -6.61 0.10
CA ILE A 47 -5.50 -6.64 -0.15
C ILE A 47 -5.09 -7.57 -1.31
N GLY A 48 -6.03 -8.31 -1.91
CA GLY A 48 -5.67 -9.38 -2.84
C GLY A 48 -4.73 -10.41 -2.21
N MET A 49 -3.59 -10.65 -2.87
CA MET A 49 -2.54 -11.58 -2.42
C MET A 49 -1.31 -10.87 -1.82
N THR A 50 -1.47 -9.65 -1.30
CA THR A 50 -0.35 -8.83 -0.78
C THR A 50 0.42 -9.55 0.33
N ASP A 51 -0.27 -10.25 1.23
CA ASP A 51 0.34 -11.05 2.30
C ASP A 51 1.26 -12.15 1.75
N VAL A 52 0.90 -12.76 0.64
CA VAL A 52 1.74 -13.76 -0.04
C VAL A 52 2.96 -13.10 -0.67
N PHE A 53 2.81 -11.92 -1.28
CA PHE A 53 3.93 -11.22 -1.88
C PHE A 53 5.00 -10.82 -0.85
N VAL A 54 4.60 -10.32 0.31
CA VAL A 54 5.55 -10.00 1.39
C VAL A 54 6.25 -11.28 1.88
N ASN A 55 5.51 -12.34 2.14
CA ASN A 55 6.09 -13.60 2.60
C ASN A 55 7.05 -14.22 1.57
N ASN A 56 6.81 -14.01 0.26
CA ASN A 56 7.72 -14.46 -0.78
C ASN A 56 9.09 -13.74 -0.75
N LEU A 57 9.15 -12.49 -0.24
CA LEU A 57 10.42 -11.79 -0.03
C LEU A 57 11.23 -12.35 1.13
N LEU A 58 10.57 -12.89 2.16
CA LEU A 58 11.20 -13.49 3.33
C LEU A 58 11.56 -14.98 3.13
N LYS A 59 10.88 -15.64 2.20
CA LYS A 59 11.05 -17.08 1.93
C LYS A 59 12.49 -17.51 1.63
N PRO A 60 13.31 -16.78 0.85
CA PRO A 60 14.71 -17.15 0.59
C PRO A 60 15.55 -17.25 1.86
N TYR A 61 15.15 -16.58 2.94
CA TYR A 61 15.81 -16.59 4.25
C TYR A 61 15.19 -17.61 5.22
N GLY A 62 14.32 -18.52 4.72
CA GLY A 62 13.65 -19.51 5.55
C GLY A 62 12.61 -18.93 6.51
N ARG A 63 12.16 -17.68 6.28
CA ARG A 63 11.25 -16.96 7.19
C ARG A 63 9.91 -16.62 6.53
N ARG A 64 8.97 -16.34 7.39
CA ARG A 64 7.65 -15.74 7.08
C ARG A 64 7.33 -14.75 8.17
N ALA A 65 6.39 -13.84 7.90
CA ALA A 65 5.84 -13.01 8.94
C ALA A 65 5.08 -13.87 9.97
N ASP A 66 5.29 -13.57 11.25
CA ASP A 66 4.64 -14.25 12.38
C ASP A 66 3.17 -13.85 12.47
N ALA A 67 2.86 -12.59 12.13
CA ALA A 67 1.51 -12.08 12.09
C ALA A 67 1.29 -11.14 10.90
N VAL A 68 0.15 -11.28 10.20
CA VAL A 68 -0.25 -10.43 9.08
C VAL A 68 -1.68 -9.97 9.26
N PHE A 69 -1.90 -8.68 9.18
CA PHE A 69 -3.19 -8.04 9.37
C PHE A 69 -3.53 -7.11 8.22
N SER A 70 -4.82 -7.00 7.87
CA SER A 70 -5.31 -5.95 7.01
C SER A 70 -6.35 -5.10 7.73
N VAL A 71 -6.28 -3.79 7.52
CA VAL A 71 -7.21 -2.81 8.10
C VAL A 71 -7.88 -2.07 6.94
N GLN A 72 -9.20 -2.21 6.85
CA GLN A 72 -9.97 -1.46 5.87
C GLN A 72 -10.10 0.00 6.31
N MET A 73 -9.73 0.91 5.42
CA MET A 73 -9.78 2.36 5.62
C MET A 73 -10.60 2.99 4.49
N ARG A 74 -10.86 4.29 4.59
CA ARG A 74 -11.51 5.04 3.51
C ARG A 74 -10.81 4.79 2.18
N ASN A 75 -11.60 4.49 1.14
CA ASN A 75 -11.09 4.46 -0.23
C ASN A 75 -10.90 5.90 -0.72
N THR A 76 -9.70 6.20 -1.23
CA THR A 76 -9.34 7.54 -1.73
C THR A 76 -8.90 7.50 -3.20
N TYR A 77 -9.04 6.36 -3.87
CA TYR A 77 -8.60 6.20 -5.25
C TYR A 77 -9.64 6.74 -6.23
N VAL A 78 -9.25 7.74 -7.02
CA VAL A 78 -10.12 8.46 -7.96
C VAL A 78 -9.57 8.50 -9.39
N CYS A 79 -8.52 7.74 -9.69
CA CYS A 79 -7.80 7.88 -10.97
C CYS A 79 -8.41 7.08 -12.12
N LEU A 80 -9.41 6.23 -11.87
CA LEU A 80 -10.11 5.47 -12.91
C LEU A 80 -11.60 5.80 -12.96
N PRO A 81 -12.21 5.78 -14.15
CA PRO A 81 -13.67 5.87 -14.26
C PRO A 81 -14.37 4.78 -13.45
N GLY A 82 -15.39 5.14 -12.69
CA GLY A 82 -16.13 4.22 -11.82
C GLY A 82 -15.50 4.00 -10.44
N PHE A 83 -14.36 4.61 -10.15
CA PHE A 83 -13.77 4.68 -8.82
C PHE A 83 -13.97 6.08 -8.24
N ASP A 84 -14.40 6.14 -7.00
CA ASP A 84 -14.61 7.37 -6.26
C ASP A 84 -14.25 7.16 -4.79
N VAL A 85 -14.20 8.24 -4.04
CA VAL A 85 -14.04 8.18 -2.59
C VAL A 85 -15.28 7.55 -1.95
N ASP A 86 -15.09 6.87 -0.84
CA ASP A 86 -16.23 6.36 -0.06
C ASP A 86 -17.15 7.50 0.39
N SER A 87 -18.45 7.22 0.50
CA SER A 87 -19.40 8.12 1.13
C SER A 87 -19.03 8.37 2.60
N GLU A 88 -19.45 9.50 3.16
CA GLU A 88 -19.20 9.84 4.57
C GLU A 88 -19.71 8.76 5.54
N GLU A 89 -20.82 8.11 5.23
CA GLU A 89 -21.35 7.02 6.04
C GLU A 89 -20.42 5.79 6.00
N THR A 90 -19.96 5.40 4.80
CA THR A 90 -19.01 4.29 4.62
C THR A 90 -17.67 4.61 5.29
N GLU A 91 -17.18 5.84 5.17
CA GLU A 91 -15.96 6.31 5.84
C GLU A 91 -16.09 6.20 7.35
N ARG A 92 -17.16 6.72 7.96
CA ARG A 92 -17.40 6.64 9.41
C ARG A 92 -17.44 5.19 9.88
N ARG A 93 -18.16 4.32 9.16
CA ARG A 93 -18.24 2.89 9.49
C ARG A 93 -16.87 2.21 9.42
N LYS A 94 -16.11 2.42 8.33
CA LYS A 94 -14.76 1.84 8.18
C LYS A 94 -13.81 2.36 9.25
N THR A 95 -13.86 3.65 9.56
CA THR A 95 -13.00 4.26 10.60
C THR A 95 -13.30 3.69 11.98
N ALA A 96 -14.56 3.59 12.37
CA ALA A 96 -14.94 3.01 13.66
C ALA A 96 -14.52 1.54 13.78
N ALA A 97 -14.72 0.74 12.72
CA ALA A 97 -14.27 -0.65 12.67
C ALA A 97 -12.74 -0.77 12.72
N ALA A 98 -12.01 0.13 12.03
CA ALA A 98 -10.57 0.17 12.04
C ALA A 98 -10.00 0.45 13.42
N HIS A 99 -10.57 1.39 14.18
CA HIS A 99 -10.14 1.69 15.55
C HIS A 99 -10.25 0.46 16.46
N ALA A 100 -11.42 -0.20 16.47
CA ALA A 100 -11.62 -1.40 17.29
C ALA A 100 -10.67 -2.54 16.88
N LEU A 101 -10.44 -2.72 15.56
CA LEU A 101 -9.53 -3.74 15.04
C LEU A 101 -8.07 -3.44 15.40
N LEU A 102 -7.64 -2.18 15.33
CA LEU A 102 -6.26 -1.77 15.65
C LEU A 102 -5.92 -2.02 17.12
N GLU A 103 -6.86 -1.83 18.05
CA GLU A 103 -6.65 -2.17 19.47
C GLU A 103 -6.39 -3.67 19.65
N LYS A 104 -7.19 -4.52 18.97
CA LYS A 104 -7.00 -5.98 18.95
C LYS A 104 -5.63 -6.34 18.37
N ILE A 105 -5.30 -5.80 17.19
CA ILE A 105 -4.01 -6.04 16.51
C ILE A 105 -2.85 -5.63 17.43
N ALA A 106 -2.93 -4.46 18.08
CA ALA A 106 -1.90 -3.99 18.97
C ALA A 106 -1.71 -4.91 20.18
N ALA A 107 -2.79 -5.48 20.72
CA ALA A 107 -2.72 -6.47 21.80
C ALA A 107 -2.05 -7.77 21.33
N GLN A 108 -2.41 -8.28 20.16
CA GLN A 108 -1.82 -9.49 19.57
C GLN A 108 -0.33 -9.31 19.27
N ILE A 109 0.08 -8.15 18.74
CA ILE A 109 1.49 -7.82 18.48
C ILE A 109 2.28 -7.72 19.77
N ARG A 110 1.74 -7.03 20.80
CA ARG A 110 2.40 -6.94 22.12
C ARG A 110 2.59 -8.32 22.77
N ALA A 111 1.61 -9.21 22.59
CA ALA A 111 1.70 -10.59 23.05
C ALA A 111 2.55 -11.49 22.15
N ARG A 112 3.12 -10.96 21.05
CA ARG A 112 3.90 -11.69 20.05
C ARG A 112 3.21 -12.96 19.56
N GLN A 113 1.92 -12.89 19.36
CA GLN A 113 1.16 -14.01 18.81
C GLN A 113 1.63 -14.31 17.38
N SER A 114 1.96 -15.56 17.12
CA SER A 114 2.45 -16.02 15.82
C SER A 114 1.46 -16.95 15.12
N GLY A 115 1.68 -17.18 13.82
CA GLY A 115 0.79 -17.98 12.99
C GLY A 115 -0.50 -17.26 12.58
N LEU A 116 -0.59 -15.94 12.78
CA LEU A 116 -1.79 -15.17 12.47
C LEU A 116 -1.79 -14.66 11.03
N THR A 117 -2.92 -14.83 10.35
CA THR A 117 -3.18 -14.23 9.04
C THR A 117 -4.63 -13.75 9.02
N GLU A 118 -4.85 -12.57 9.59
CA GLU A 118 -6.17 -11.93 9.69
C GLU A 118 -6.29 -10.84 8.60
N VAL A 119 -6.61 -11.24 7.39
CA VAL A 119 -6.62 -10.37 6.22
C VAL A 119 -7.88 -10.51 5.38
N VAL A 120 -8.31 -9.41 4.79
CA VAL A 120 -9.42 -9.37 3.82
C VAL A 120 -8.83 -9.44 2.41
N ARG A 121 -8.87 -10.60 1.78
CA ARG A 121 -8.36 -10.80 0.40
C ARG A 121 -9.35 -10.45 -0.69
N GLY A 122 -10.64 -10.28 -0.33
CA GLY A 122 -11.71 -10.00 -1.29
C GLY A 122 -12.05 -11.16 -2.21
N ALA A 123 -12.93 -10.88 -3.17
CA ALA A 123 -13.27 -11.84 -4.22
C ALA A 123 -12.15 -11.93 -5.26
N VAL A 124 -11.93 -13.12 -5.83
CA VAL A 124 -10.94 -13.42 -6.89
C VAL A 124 -9.53 -12.84 -6.66
N PRO A 125 -8.93 -12.99 -5.45
CA PRO A 125 -7.71 -12.30 -5.06
C PRO A 125 -6.52 -12.61 -5.98
N ARG A 126 -6.45 -13.85 -6.50
CA ARG A 126 -5.40 -14.26 -7.43
C ARG A 126 -5.49 -13.50 -8.75
N ILE A 127 -6.69 -13.35 -9.33
CA ILE A 127 -6.88 -12.59 -10.57
C ILE A 127 -6.50 -11.12 -10.34
N LYS A 128 -6.97 -10.52 -9.25
CA LYS A 128 -6.61 -9.14 -8.88
C LYS A 128 -5.10 -8.93 -8.82
N SER A 129 -4.38 -9.79 -8.11
CA SER A 129 -2.97 -9.58 -7.83
C SER A 129 -2.03 -10.07 -8.95
N TYR A 130 -2.35 -11.15 -9.65
CA TYR A 130 -1.45 -11.71 -10.66
C TYR A 130 -1.78 -11.30 -12.10
N VAL A 131 -3.02 -10.85 -12.36
CA VAL A 131 -3.45 -10.42 -13.71
C VAL A 131 -3.72 -8.92 -13.75
N LEU A 132 -4.66 -8.43 -12.90
CA LEU A 132 -5.06 -7.03 -12.95
C LEU A 132 -3.95 -6.08 -12.46
N ARG A 133 -3.24 -6.42 -11.39
CA ARG A 133 -2.15 -5.58 -10.86
C ARG A 133 -1.02 -5.33 -11.87
N PRO A 134 -0.46 -6.32 -12.58
CA PRO A 134 0.53 -6.07 -13.64
C PRO A 134 0.01 -5.16 -14.75
N LEU A 135 -1.25 -5.37 -15.19
CA LEU A 135 -1.89 -4.51 -16.18
C LEU A 135 -2.07 -3.09 -15.65
N PHE A 136 -2.52 -2.95 -14.40
CA PHE A 136 -2.63 -1.67 -13.73
C PHE A 136 -1.27 -0.95 -13.68
N ASN A 137 -0.24 -1.61 -13.19
CA ASN A 137 1.10 -1.05 -13.07
C ASN A 137 1.72 -0.67 -14.43
N ARG A 138 1.31 -1.33 -15.51
CA ARG A 138 1.83 -1.08 -16.86
C ARG A 138 1.11 0.05 -17.57
N PHE A 139 -0.22 0.14 -17.42
CA PHE A 139 -1.06 1.00 -18.26
C PHE A 139 -1.84 2.05 -17.50
N LEU A 140 -2.03 1.89 -16.18
CA LEU A 140 -2.97 2.68 -15.40
C LEU A 140 -2.31 3.48 -14.25
N THR A 141 -0.99 3.55 -14.24
CA THR A 141 -0.25 4.37 -13.26
C THR A 141 -0.60 5.85 -13.41
N GLY A 142 -0.72 6.54 -12.28
CA GLY A 142 -1.32 7.86 -12.15
C GLY A 142 -0.64 8.96 -12.95
N ASP A 143 0.66 8.87 -13.17
CA ASP A 143 1.47 9.97 -13.70
C ASP A 143 1.19 10.36 -15.17
N ARG A 144 0.40 9.58 -15.91
CA ARG A 144 0.03 9.89 -17.31
C ARG A 144 -1.40 10.40 -17.50
N ARG A 145 -2.20 10.46 -16.43
CA ARG A 145 -3.65 10.68 -16.53
C ARG A 145 -4.14 12.04 -16.05
N PHE A 146 -3.34 12.78 -15.33
CA PHE A 146 -3.76 14.08 -14.82
C PHE A 146 -3.81 15.14 -15.92
N LYS A 147 -5.01 15.69 -16.12
CA LYS A 147 -5.23 16.80 -17.05
C LYS A 147 -5.02 18.12 -16.34
N THR A 148 -4.26 19.02 -16.96
CA THR A 148 -3.90 20.33 -16.38
C THR A 148 -4.58 21.49 -17.11
N LYS A 149 -5.80 21.31 -17.60
CA LYS A 149 -6.52 22.34 -18.37
C LYS A 149 -6.65 23.67 -17.61
N HIS A 150 -6.89 23.60 -16.31
CA HIS A 150 -7.06 24.77 -15.43
C HIS A 150 -5.80 25.09 -14.61
N CYS A 151 -4.64 24.64 -15.04
CA CYS A 151 -3.39 24.87 -14.33
C CYS A 151 -2.98 26.35 -14.45
N VAL A 152 -2.83 27.01 -13.31
CA VAL A 152 -2.39 28.42 -13.18
C VAL A 152 -0.86 28.57 -13.10
N GLY A 153 -0.10 27.47 -13.14
CA GLY A 153 1.37 27.50 -13.12
C GLY A 153 1.98 27.77 -11.74
N CYS A 154 1.25 27.58 -10.65
CA CYS A 154 1.74 27.86 -9.28
C CYS A 154 2.86 26.94 -8.79
N LYS A 155 3.19 25.86 -9.52
CA LYS A 155 4.26 24.88 -9.22
C LYS A 155 4.10 24.11 -7.91
N HIS A 156 3.01 24.29 -7.18
CA HIS A 156 2.78 23.62 -5.89
C HIS A 156 2.89 22.09 -5.99
N CYS A 157 2.30 21.49 -7.04
CA CYS A 157 2.38 20.04 -7.26
C CYS A 157 3.81 19.53 -7.42
N ALA A 158 4.72 20.32 -7.96
CA ALA A 158 6.14 19.96 -8.05
C ALA A 158 6.84 20.06 -6.69
N ALA A 159 6.50 21.06 -5.89
CA ALA A 159 7.09 21.28 -4.57
C ALA A 159 6.69 20.19 -3.56
N VAL A 160 5.45 19.69 -3.62
CA VAL A 160 4.93 18.69 -2.67
C VAL A 160 5.14 17.25 -3.11
N CYS A 161 5.64 17.01 -4.31
CA CYS A 161 5.81 15.65 -4.82
C CYS A 161 7.00 14.92 -4.15
N PRO A 162 6.78 13.92 -3.29
CA PRO A 162 7.86 13.25 -2.57
C PRO A 162 8.76 12.41 -3.50
N ALA A 163 8.25 12.02 -4.67
CA ALA A 163 8.99 11.29 -5.68
C ALA A 163 9.77 12.21 -6.64
N HIS A 164 9.66 13.54 -6.49
CA HIS A 164 10.17 14.52 -7.45
C HIS A 164 9.78 14.22 -8.90
N ASN A 165 8.62 13.55 -9.07
CA ASN A 165 8.13 13.10 -10.37
C ASN A 165 7.57 14.23 -11.24
N ILE A 166 7.38 15.43 -10.68
CA ILE A 166 6.75 16.56 -11.37
C ILE A 166 7.75 17.69 -11.53
N ILE A 167 8.09 17.99 -12.79
CA ILE A 167 8.96 19.13 -13.12
C ILE A 167 8.11 20.18 -13.85
N PRO A 168 8.11 21.45 -13.40
CA PRO A 168 7.40 22.50 -14.10
C PRO A 168 8.10 22.83 -15.43
N ASN A 169 7.34 22.98 -16.50
CA ASN A 169 7.86 23.49 -17.76
C ASN A 169 8.09 25.02 -17.71
N LYS A 170 8.58 25.62 -18.79
CA LYS A 170 8.84 27.08 -18.88
C LYS A 170 7.62 27.96 -18.58
N LYS A 171 6.39 27.43 -18.75
CA LYS A 171 5.12 28.11 -18.42
C LYS A 171 4.60 27.75 -17.02
N GLY A 172 5.40 27.09 -16.18
CA GLY A 172 4.99 26.65 -14.84
C GLY A 172 4.07 25.43 -14.82
N LYS A 173 3.66 24.87 -15.98
CA LYS A 173 2.77 23.72 -16.04
C LYS A 173 3.52 22.43 -15.70
N PRO A 174 2.88 21.49 -14.96
CA PRO A 174 3.51 20.24 -14.54
C PRO A 174 3.80 19.33 -15.73
N LYS A 175 4.96 18.68 -15.69
CA LYS A 175 5.38 17.60 -16.58
C LYS A 175 5.80 16.42 -15.72
N TRP A 176 5.17 15.27 -15.91
CA TRP A 176 5.45 14.04 -15.16
C TRP A 176 6.65 13.30 -15.78
N GLN A 177 7.49 12.74 -14.92
CA GLN A 177 8.75 12.08 -15.32
C GLN A 177 8.65 10.54 -15.34
N GLY A 178 7.52 9.95 -14.96
CA GLY A 178 7.32 8.49 -14.93
C GLY A 178 7.90 7.80 -13.69
N HIS A 179 8.09 8.52 -12.60
CA HIS A 179 8.66 8.01 -11.34
C HIS A 179 7.65 7.98 -10.21
N CYS A 180 6.34 7.93 -10.50
CA CYS A 180 5.32 7.85 -9.47
C CYS A 180 5.50 6.57 -8.64
N TYR A 181 5.22 6.65 -7.34
CA TYR A 181 5.25 5.48 -6.46
C TYR A 181 3.99 4.60 -6.60
N ASP A 182 2.97 5.14 -7.25
CA ASP A 182 1.70 4.50 -7.57
C ASP A 182 1.74 3.75 -8.91
#